data_8f6b240685a762021919c6057d58c0e2
#
_entry.id   8f6b240685a762021919c6057d58c0e2
#
_cell.length_a   1.000
_cell.length_b   1.000
_cell.length_c   1.000
_cell.angle_alpha   90.00
_cell.angle_beta   90.00
_cell.angle_gamma   90.00
#
_symmetry.space_group_name_H-M   'P 1'
#
loop_
_entity.id
_entity.type
_entity.pdbx_description
1 polymer ?
#
loop_
_entity_poly.entity_id
_entity_poly.type
_entity_poly.pdbx_seq_one_letter_code
_entity_poly.pdbx_strand_id
1 'polypeptide(L)'
;MVSNNAHVRVRIAAVLLLPVLFIFSGCAEFLREKPRENPLARVGDSYLYLEDLQPKLMGAYTATDSIAFVNNLINEWATQQLLLTKARINLPEDQLREFELLISDYRAELYTRAYKEALVAQIADTLVGREELLSFYEKEKENFKLQEKILQLRFIEIPKQFINQDEVTRRLKSFEGNDLRFLDSVGVQFKKLHFNDSLWVPLSRVVEEIHPLTYENESDYLKKSQFFQLEDSTGVYLTKVVDVLEPNDVAPLDYIEPTIRQVLLNRRKMKYLRSLEADLMDEATREKEFEVYENN
;
A
#
# COMPACT_ATOMS: atom_id res chain seq x y z
N MET A 1 41.51 48.26 66.62
CA MET A 1 40.86 46.92 66.66
C MET A 1 39.91 46.76 65.51
N VAL A 2 40.33 46.83 64.26
CA VAL A 2 39.46 46.66 63.09
C VAL A 2 40.27 46.01 61.93
N SER A 3 40.84 44.83 62.10
CA SER A 3 41.58 44.21 60.99
C SER A 3 41.42 42.70 60.89
N ASN A 4 40.59 42.04 61.72
CA ASN A 4 40.54 40.53 61.68
C ASN A 4 39.30 39.93 61.02
N ASN A 5 38.31 40.73 60.59
CA ASN A 5 37.04 40.21 60.04
C ASN A 5 37.03 40.08 58.53
N ALA A 6 37.96 40.66 57.78
CA ALA A 6 38.00 40.57 56.31
C ALA A 6 38.55 39.21 55.84
N HIS A 7 39.59 38.69 56.52
CA HIS A 7 40.20 37.40 56.16
C HIS A 7 39.33 36.13 56.45
N VAL A 8 38.48 36.22 57.48
CA VAL A 8 37.53 35.17 57.83
C VAL A 8 36.38 35.13 56.85
N ARG A 9 35.84 36.25 56.36
CA ARG A 9 34.78 36.31 55.36
C ARG A 9 35.25 35.79 54.00
N VAL A 10 36.48 36.10 53.59
CA VAL A 10 37.05 35.58 52.31
C VAL A 10 37.30 34.10 52.39
N ARG A 11 37.75 33.52 53.50
CA ARG A 11 37.95 32.10 53.69
C ARG A 11 36.64 31.29 53.73
N ILE A 12 35.58 31.84 54.31
CA ILE A 12 34.25 31.22 54.35
C ILE A 12 33.59 31.27 52.97
N ALA A 13 33.74 32.36 52.19
CA ALA A 13 33.26 32.46 50.82
C ALA A 13 34.00 31.49 49.86
N ALA A 14 35.32 31.32 50.05
CA ALA A 14 36.12 30.37 49.23
C ALA A 14 35.78 28.89 49.53
N VAL A 15 35.44 28.55 50.77
CA VAL A 15 35.05 27.18 51.15
C VAL A 15 33.62 26.83 50.72
N LEU A 16 32.72 27.83 50.60
CA LEU A 16 31.36 27.62 50.06
C LEU A 16 31.28 27.58 48.56
N LEU A 17 32.27 28.14 47.82
CA LEU A 17 32.31 28.10 46.33
C LEU A 17 32.89 26.77 45.79
N LEU A 18 33.68 26.05 46.58
CA LEU A 18 34.31 24.79 46.14
C LEU A 18 33.29 23.65 45.88
N PRO A 19 32.24 23.40 46.68
CA PRO A 19 31.27 22.35 46.43
C PRO A 19 30.32 22.65 45.23
N VAL A 20 30.09 23.93 44.87
CA VAL A 20 29.25 24.32 43.75
C VAL A 20 29.92 23.98 42.40
N LEU A 21 31.26 24.03 42.34
CA LEU A 21 31.99 23.67 41.11
C LEU A 21 31.95 22.14 40.81
N PHE A 22 31.78 21.30 41.83
CA PHE A 22 31.68 19.85 41.68
C PHE A 22 30.32 19.35 41.23
N ILE A 23 29.26 20.16 41.35
CA ILE A 23 27.90 19.77 40.96
C ILE A 23 27.71 19.86 39.42
N PHE A 24 28.52 20.65 38.72
CA PHE A 24 28.44 20.80 37.25
C PHE A 24 29.18 19.72 36.45
N SER A 25 30.03 18.91 37.09
CA SER A 25 30.80 17.87 36.40
C SER A 25 30.03 16.51 36.26
N GLY A 26 28.88 16.36 36.91
CA GLY A 26 28.16 15.09 36.99
C GLY A 26 26.99 14.89 36.01
N CYS A 27 26.60 15.93 35.27
CA CYS A 27 25.37 15.84 34.44
C CYS A 27 25.55 15.24 33.04
N ALA A 28 26.78 15.04 32.55
CA ALA A 28 27.00 14.51 31.21
C ALA A 28 26.83 13.00 31.12
N GLU A 29 26.93 12.28 32.23
CA GLU A 29 26.88 10.80 32.24
C GLU A 29 25.45 10.26 32.49
N PHE A 30 24.54 11.09 32.98
CA PHE A 30 23.15 10.70 33.27
C PHE A 30 22.25 10.62 32.02
N LEU A 31 22.69 11.19 30.89
CA LEU A 31 21.97 11.18 29.61
C LEU A 31 22.46 10.09 28.63
N ARG A 32 23.45 9.29 29.01
CA ARG A 32 23.86 8.15 28.20
C ARG A 32 22.92 6.99 28.47
N GLU A 33 22.14 6.61 27.45
CA GLU A 33 21.40 5.34 27.49
C GLU A 33 22.40 4.21 27.75
N LYS A 34 22.15 3.43 28.82
CA LYS A 34 22.95 2.22 29.08
C LYS A 34 22.78 1.28 27.90
N PRO A 35 23.88 0.76 27.31
CA PRO A 35 23.77 -0.22 26.25
C PRO A 35 22.95 -1.42 26.71
N ARG A 36 22.09 -1.93 25.83
CA ARG A 36 21.40 -3.22 26.04
C ARG A 36 22.42 -4.32 26.21
N GLU A 37 22.04 -5.43 26.82
CA GLU A 37 22.94 -6.58 26.99
C GLU A 37 23.29 -7.18 25.61
N ASN A 38 24.55 -7.62 25.44
CA ASN A 38 25.08 -8.34 24.28
C ASN A 38 25.03 -7.59 22.91
N PRO A 39 25.68 -6.41 22.76
CA PRO A 39 25.85 -5.81 21.46
C PRO A 39 26.77 -6.65 20.55
N LEU A 40 26.45 -6.73 19.25
CA LEU A 40 27.29 -7.38 18.24
C LEU A 40 28.49 -6.51 17.83
N ALA A 41 28.32 -5.21 17.79
CA ALA A 41 29.38 -4.26 17.42
C ALA A 41 29.13 -2.88 18.04
N ARG A 42 30.20 -2.06 18.10
CA ARG A 42 30.15 -0.68 18.58
C ARG A 42 31.00 0.23 17.72
N VAL A 43 30.49 1.43 17.41
CA VAL A 43 31.25 2.52 16.79
C VAL A 43 30.89 3.81 17.54
N GLY A 44 31.84 4.38 18.27
CA GLY A 44 31.58 5.54 19.15
C GLY A 44 30.53 5.22 20.22
N ASP A 45 29.46 5.97 20.22
CA ASP A 45 28.31 5.76 21.14
C ASP A 45 27.17 4.96 20.50
N SER A 46 27.32 4.51 19.26
CA SER A 46 26.33 3.68 18.55
C SER A 46 26.64 2.20 18.74
N TYR A 47 25.60 1.41 19.03
CA TYR A 47 25.67 -0.02 19.22
C TYR A 47 24.79 -0.73 18.19
N LEU A 48 25.25 -1.87 17.68
CA LEU A 48 24.51 -2.78 16.80
C LEU A 48 24.10 -4.01 17.59
N TYR A 49 22.84 -4.38 17.50
CA TYR A 49 22.29 -5.59 18.14
C TYR A 49 21.80 -6.58 17.09
N LEU A 50 21.62 -7.84 17.52
CA LEU A 50 21.15 -8.90 16.64
C LEU A 50 19.73 -8.60 16.09
N GLU A 51 18.88 -7.99 16.92
CA GLU A 51 17.52 -7.59 16.53
C GLU A 51 17.52 -6.59 15.38
N ASP A 52 18.52 -5.71 15.29
CA ASP A 52 18.65 -4.72 14.23
C ASP A 52 18.98 -5.35 12.86
N LEU A 53 19.57 -6.55 12.89
CA LEU A 53 19.89 -7.33 11.69
C LEU A 53 18.78 -8.30 11.26
N GLN A 54 17.83 -8.64 12.14
CA GLN A 54 16.76 -9.60 11.85
C GLN A 54 15.99 -9.34 10.55
N PRO A 55 15.58 -8.10 10.21
CA PRO A 55 14.90 -7.84 8.95
C PRO A 55 15.71 -8.18 7.70
N LYS A 56 17.04 -8.12 7.80
CA LYS A 56 17.98 -8.44 6.71
C LYS A 56 18.36 -9.94 6.68
N LEU A 57 18.12 -10.65 7.78
CA LEU A 57 18.42 -12.08 7.93
C LEU A 57 17.27 -12.99 7.47
N MET A 58 16.11 -12.48 7.12
CA MET A 58 14.94 -13.22 6.65
C MET A 58 15.10 -13.77 5.21
N GLY A 59 16.25 -14.38 4.89
CA GLY A 59 16.52 -15.09 3.65
C GLY A 59 17.24 -16.40 3.97
N ALA A 60 16.86 -17.49 3.30
CA ALA A 60 17.40 -18.82 3.56
C ALA A 60 18.89 -18.92 3.24
N TYR A 61 19.74 -18.89 4.24
CA TYR A 61 21.16 -19.14 4.11
C TYR A 61 21.56 -20.39 4.90
N THR A 62 22.56 -21.13 4.43
CA THR A 62 23.16 -22.22 5.19
C THR A 62 23.92 -21.67 6.40
N ALA A 63 24.14 -22.51 7.42
CA ALA A 63 24.76 -22.06 8.67
C ALA A 63 26.19 -21.46 8.49
N THR A 64 26.94 -21.90 7.49
CA THR A 64 28.27 -21.38 7.18
C THR A 64 28.20 -20.03 6.43
N ASP A 65 27.23 -19.89 5.52
CA ASP A 65 27.01 -18.64 4.78
C ASP A 65 26.46 -17.55 5.69
N SER A 66 25.71 -17.93 6.75
CA SER A 66 25.12 -16.97 7.68
C SER A 66 26.18 -16.23 8.53
N ILE A 67 27.30 -16.88 8.92
CA ILE A 67 28.37 -16.22 9.70
C ILE A 67 29.09 -15.19 8.85
N ALA A 68 29.49 -15.55 7.62
CA ALA A 68 30.13 -14.61 6.70
C ALA A 68 29.21 -13.44 6.34
N PHE A 69 27.93 -13.71 6.15
CA PHE A 69 26.89 -12.71 5.86
C PHE A 69 26.70 -11.74 7.03
N VAL A 70 26.56 -12.25 8.26
CA VAL A 70 26.45 -11.42 9.48
C VAL A 70 27.70 -10.53 9.65
N ASN A 71 28.90 -11.07 9.44
CA ASN A 71 30.13 -10.29 9.52
C ASN A 71 30.17 -9.18 8.47
N ASN A 72 29.67 -9.43 7.25
CA ASN A 72 29.56 -8.40 6.22
C ASN A 72 28.58 -7.29 6.62
N LEU A 73 27.42 -7.65 7.17
CA LEU A 73 26.44 -6.67 7.67
C LEU A 73 27.00 -5.82 8.82
N ILE A 74 27.76 -6.43 9.74
CA ILE A 74 28.43 -5.70 10.83
C ILE A 74 29.45 -4.70 10.26
N ASN A 75 30.29 -5.12 9.29
CA ASN A 75 31.26 -4.26 8.65
C ASN A 75 30.61 -3.12 7.86
N GLU A 76 29.54 -3.39 7.12
CA GLU A 76 28.75 -2.38 6.41
C GLU A 76 28.18 -1.35 7.38
N TRP A 77 27.53 -1.80 8.44
CA TRP A 77 27.01 -0.93 9.49
C TRP A 77 28.11 -0.08 10.13
N ALA A 78 29.23 -0.68 10.51
CA ALA A 78 30.33 0.04 11.13
C ALA A 78 30.90 1.12 10.19
N THR A 79 31.09 0.78 8.92
CA THR A 79 31.56 1.72 7.88
C THR A 79 30.57 2.88 7.75
N GLN A 80 29.27 2.60 7.72
CA GLN A 80 28.22 3.62 7.64
C GLN A 80 28.26 4.56 8.86
N GLN A 81 28.43 4.02 10.09
CA GLN A 81 28.53 4.86 11.30
C GLN A 81 29.77 5.77 11.28
N LEU A 82 30.90 5.24 10.83
CA LEU A 82 32.14 6.02 10.68
C LEU A 82 31.98 7.13 9.63
N LEU A 83 31.35 6.83 8.50
CA LEU A 83 31.08 7.83 7.44
C LEU A 83 30.10 8.90 7.94
N LEU A 84 29.03 8.54 8.67
CA LEU A 84 28.11 9.49 9.29
C LEU A 84 28.82 10.44 10.25
N THR A 85 29.71 9.91 11.08
CA THR A 85 30.52 10.72 12.01
C THR A 85 31.41 11.70 11.25
N LYS A 86 32.06 11.25 10.16
CA LYS A 86 32.87 12.10 9.31
C LYS A 86 32.04 13.14 8.56
N ALA A 87 30.88 12.76 8.05
CA ALA A 87 29.97 13.67 7.37
C ALA A 87 29.54 14.82 8.29
N ARG A 88 29.16 14.55 9.53
CA ARG A 88 28.77 15.58 10.52
C ARG A 88 29.88 16.59 10.84
N ILE A 89 31.13 16.19 10.70
CA ILE A 89 32.30 17.06 10.96
C ILE A 89 32.72 17.85 9.73
N ASN A 90 32.58 17.25 8.52
CA ASN A 90 33.19 17.78 7.31
C ASN A 90 32.20 18.44 6.34
N LEU A 91 30.88 18.19 6.48
CA LEU A 91 29.90 18.85 5.64
C LEU A 91 29.64 20.29 6.11
N PRO A 92 29.27 21.19 5.20
CA PRO A 92 28.87 22.56 5.53
C PRO A 92 27.66 22.59 6.48
N GLU A 93 27.66 23.56 7.40
CA GLU A 93 26.62 23.67 8.42
C GLU A 93 25.21 23.94 7.85
N ASP A 94 25.14 24.70 6.76
CA ASP A 94 23.89 24.95 6.03
C ASP A 94 23.31 23.67 5.44
N GLN A 95 24.15 22.81 4.86
CA GLN A 95 23.73 21.50 4.33
C GLN A 95 23.28 20.55 5.46
N LEU A 96 23.97 20.56 6.60
CA LEU A 96 23.54 19.76 7.76
C LEU A 96 22.17 20.23 8.29
N ARG A 97 21.93 21.55 8.37
CA ARG A 97 20.63 22.09 8.76
C ARG A 97 19.54 21.71 7.77
N GLU A 98 19.81 21.76 6.47
CA GLU A 98 18.86 21.32 5.44
C GLU A 98 18.48 19.84 5.64
N PHE A 99 19.47 18.96 5.88
CA PHE A 99 19.21 17.54 6.12
C PHE A 99 18.39 17.31 7.41
N GLU A 100 18.65 18.03 8.49
CA GLU A 100 17.86 17.92 9.74
C GLU A 100 16.42 18.38 9.51
N LEU A 101 16.17 19.42 8.71
CA LEU A 101 14.81 19.82 8.33
C LEU A 101 14.12 18.70 7.52
N LEU A 102 14.76 18.15 6.49
CA LEU A 102 14.21 17.06 5.70
C LEU A 102 13.89 15.81 6.55
N ILE A 103 14.77 15.46 7.48
CA ILE A 103 14.56 14.34 8.42
C ILE A 103 13.38 14.61 9.33
N SER A 104 13.27 15.84 9.86
CA SER A 104 12.18 16.25 10.72
C SER A 104 10.83 16.20 10.00
N ASP A 105 10.76 16.75 8.78
CA ASP A 105 9.56 16.76 7.95
C ASP A 105 9.14 15.33 7.58
N TYR A 106 10.08 14.50 7.19
CA TYR A 106 9.80 13.10 6.85
C TYR A 106 9.31 12.29 8.06
N ARG A 107 9.88 12.54 9.23
CA ARG A 107 9.43 11.93 10.49
C ARG A 107 7.99 12.34 10.80
N ALA A 108 7.69 13.64 10.72
CA ALA A 108 6.35 14.17 10.95
C ALA A 108 5.35 13.57 9.97
N GLU A 109 5.72 13.46 8.67
CA GLU A 109 4.89 12.83 7.65
C GLU A 109 4.59 11.36 7.98
N LEU A 110 5.62 10.57 8.34
CA LEU A 110 5.46 9.16 8.68
C LEU A 110 4.52 8.96 9.87
N TYR A 111 4.72 9.70 10.94
CA TYR A 111 3.90 9.56 12.15
C TYR A 111 2.47 10.03 11.92
N THR A 112 2.28 11.17 11.24
CA THR A 112 0.96 11.68 10.91
C THR A 112 0.20 10.73 9.99
N ARG A 113 0.86 10.17 8.97
CA ARG A 113 0.28 9.17 8.06
C ARG A 113 -0.14 7.92 8.83
N ALA A 114 0.77 7.32 9.60
CA ALA A 114 0.50 6.11 10.36
C ALA A 114 -0.64 6.31 11.36
N TYR A 115 -0.69 7.46 12.03
CA TYR A 115 -1.77 7.80 12.94
C TYR A 115 -3.12 7.94 12.22
N LYS A 116 -3.17 8.68 11.11
CA LYS A 116 -4.38 8.82 10.27
C LYS A 116 -4.86 7.45 9.75
N GLU A 117 -3.95 6.58 9.32
CA GLU A 117 -4.27 5.22 8.87
C GLU A 117 -4.85 4.37 10.02
N ALA A 118 -4.25 4.43 11.20
CA ALA A 118 -4.76 3.72 12.37
C ALA A 118 -6.17 4.19 12.78
N LEU A 119 -6.43 5.50 12.75
CA LEU A 119 -7.75 6.05 13.02
C LEU A 119 -8.79 5.62 11.98
N VAL A 120 -8.44 5.64 10.70
CA VAL A 120 -9.32 5.18 9.62
C VAL A 120 -9.62 3.69 9.75
N ALA A 121 -8.65 2.86 10.17
CA ALA A 121 -8.85 1.43 10.38
C ALA A 121 -9.85 1.12 11.52
N GLN A 122 -10.03 2.05 12.46
CA GLN A 122 -11.02 1.93 13.55
C GLN A 122 -12.45 2.30 13.13
N ILE A 123 -12.62 2.94 11.95
CA ILE A 123 -13.95 3.29 11.46
C ILE A 123 -14.67 2.01 11.05
N ALA A 124 -15.68 1.63 11.81
CA ALA A 124 -16.46 0.42 11.57
C ALA A 124 -17.36 0.48 10.32
N ASP A 125 -17.58 1.67 9.74
CA ASP A 125 -18.51 1.87 8.62
C ASP A 125 -17.83 1.59 7.27
N THR A 126 -17.57 0.29 7.02
CA THR A 126 -17.03 -0.22 5.75
C THR A 126 -18.12 -0.75 4.81
N LEU A 127 -19.40 -0.75 5.26
CA LEU A 127 -20.49 -1.28 4.48
C LEU A 127 -21.14 -0.18 3.63
N VAL A 128 -21.10 -0.35 2.33
CA VAL A 128 -21.83 0.50 1.37
C VAL A 128 -23.13 -0.19 1.01
N GLY A 129 -24.24 0.42 1.36
CA GLY A 129 -25.59 -0.11 1.08
C GLY A 129 -25.94 -0.05 -0.41
N ARG A 130 -26.85 -0.94 -0.86
CA ARG A 130 -27.28 -0.98 -2.26
C ARG A 130 -27.98 0.32 -2.70
N GLU A 131 -28.75 0.94 -1.83
CA GLU A 131 -29.45 2.21 -2.13
C GLU A 131 -28.45 3.36 -2.36
N GLU A 132 -27.39 3.42 -1.55
CA GLU A 132 -26.33 4.41 -1.70
C GLU A 132 -25.56 4.20 -3.01
N LEU A 133 -25.24 2.95 -3.37
CA LEU A 133 -24.62 2.60 -4.64
C LEU A 133 -25.47 3.04 -5.83
N LEU A 134 -26.76 2.69 -5.83
CA LEU A 134 -27.70 3.08 -6.89
C LEU A 134 -27.82 4.60 -7.01
N SER A 135 -28.04 5.28 -5.89
CA SER A 135 -28.17 6.74 -5.85
C SER A 135 -26.92 7.44 -6.38
N PHE A 136 -25.75 6.94 -6.00
CA PHE A 136 -24.46 7.46 -6.47
C PHE A 136 -24.28 7.22 -7.97
N TYR A 137 -24.54 5.98 -8.43
CA TYR A 137 -24.43 5.64 -9.84
C TYR A 137 -25.34 6.51 -10.71
N GLU A 138 -26.63 6.63 -10.39
CA GLU A 138 -27.58 7.44 -11.18
C GLU A 138 -27.15 8.90 -11.28
N LYS A 139 -26.55 9.45 -10.23
CA LYS A 139 -26.07 10.82 -10.21
C LYS A 139 -24.79 11.04 -11.01
N GLU A 140 -23.90 10.05 -11.01
CA GLU A 140 -22.53 10.21 -11.50
C GLU A 140 -22.21 9.33 -12.73
N LYS A 141 -23.18 8.55 -13.27
CA LYS A 141 -22.95 7.54 -14.30
C LYS A 141 -22.26 8.07 -15.56
N GLU A 142 -22.49 9.33 -15.92
CA GLU A 142 -21.84 9.95 -17.07
C GLU A 142 -20.31 10.11 -16.89
N ASN A 143 -19.83 10.04 -15.65
CA ASN A 143 -18.40 10.06 -15.34
C ASN A 143 -17.75 8.68 -15.45
N PHE A 144 -18.54 7.62 -15.59
CA PHE A 144 -18.07 6.24 -15.68
C PHE A 144 -18.14 5.75 -17.13
N LYS A 145 -17.22 6.24 -17.95
CA LYS A 145 -17.09 5.80 -19.34
C LYS A 145 -16.14 4.63 -19.45
N LEU A 146 -16.51 3.65 -20.27
CA LEU A 146 -15.67 2.49 -20.55
C LEU A 146 -14.39 2.91 -21.27
N GLN A 147 -13.27 2.39 -20.81
CA GLN A 147 -11.96 2.60 -21.45
C GLN A 147 -11.68 1.59 -22.56
N GLU A 148 -12.31 0.42 -22.49
CA GLU A 148 -12.23 -0.64 -23.48
C GLU A 148 -13.61 -1.27 -23.69
N LYS A 149 -13.76 -2.02 -24.77
CA LYS A 149 -14.94 -2.86 -25.04
C LYS A 149 -15.13 -3.88 -23.92
N ILE A 150 -16.37 -4.04 -23.48
CA ILE A 150 -16.76 -5.11 -22.53
C ILE A 150 -17.85 -5.96 -23.13
N LEU A 151 -17.85 -7.23 -22.74
CA LEU A 151 -18.72 -8.24 -23.32
C LEU A 151 -19.42 -9.08 -22.24
N GLN A 152 -20.64 -9.46 -22.50
CA GLN A 152 -21.28 -10.60 -21.86
C GLN A 152 -21.22 -11.78 -22.81
N LEU A 153 -20.64 -12.90 -22.37
CA LEU A 153 -20.41 -14.05 -23.23
C LEU A 153 -20.44 -15.39 -22.47
N ARG A 154 -20.69 -16.47 -23.21
CA ARG A 154 -20.44 -17.85 -22.77
C ARG A 154 -19.29 -18.40 -23.58
N PHE A 155 -18.43 -19.15 -22.94
CA PHE A 155 -17.18 -19.60 -23.55
C PHE A 155 -16.83 -21.00 -23.08
N ILE A 156 -16.35 -21.83 -24.01
CA ILE A 156 -15.81 -23.17 -23.76
C ILE A 156 -14.56 -23.37 -24.64
N GLU A 157 -13.49 -23.88 -24.04
CA GLU A 157 -12.35 -24.44 -24.75
C GLU A 157 -12.40 -25.96 -24.64
N ILE A 158 -12.48 -26.66 -25.80
CA ILE A 158 -12.46 -28.14 -25.89
C ILE A 158 -11.20 -28.64 -26.59
N PRO A 159 -10.73 -29.86 -26.28
CA PRO A 159 -9.69 -30.52 -27.06
C PRO A 159 -10.13 -30.73 -28.51
N LYS A 160 -9.20 -30.72 -29.49
CA LYS A 160 -9.52 -30.95 -30.90
C LYS A 160 -10.19 -32.30 -31.19
N GLN A 161 -9.89 -33.33 -30.41
CA GLN A 161 -10.48 -34.67 -30.55
C GLN A 161 -11.78 -34.85 -29.74
N PHE A 162 -12.41 -33.77 -29.30
CA PHE A 162 -13.66 -33.86 -28.56
C PHE A 162 -14.81 -34.41 -29.40
N ILE A 163 -15.39 -35.56 -29.02
CA ILE A 163 -16.32 -36.34 -29.89
C ILE A 163 -17.67 -35.66 -30.05
N ASN A 164 -18.19 -34.97 -29.00
CA ASN A 164 -19.54 -34.42 -28.98
C ASN A 164 -19.58 -32.91 -29.26
N GLN A 165 -18.68 -32.40 -30.11
CA GLN A 165 -18.55 -30.95 -30.35
C GLN A 165 -19.86 -30.32 -30.87
N ASP A 166 -20.56 -30.98 -31.81
CA ASP A 166 -21.81 -30.45 -32.38
C ASP A 166 -22.91 -30.29 -31.34
N GLU A 167 -23.04 -31.25 -30.43
CA GLU A 167 -24.01 -31.22 -29.35
C GLU A 167 -23.68 -30.10 -28.34
N VAL A 168 -22.41 -30.00 -27.95
CA VAL A 168 -21.94 -28.90 -27.08
C VAL A 168 -22.18 -27.55 -27.75
N THR A 169 -21.84 -27.42 -29.04
CA THR A 169 -22.06 -26.19 -29.81
C THR A 169 -23.54 -25.79 -29.84
N ARG A 170 -24.41 -26.75 -30.12
CA ARG A 170 -25.86 -26.51 -30.16
C ARG A 170 -26.39 -26.01 -28.82
N ARG A 171 -26.01 -26.69 -27.74
CA ARG A 171 -26.47 -26.34 -26.39
C ARG A 171 -25.84 -25.02 -25.87
N LEU A 172 -24.61 -24.70 -26.26
CA LEU A 172 -24.02 -23.42 -25.92
C LEU A 172 -24.71 -22.23 -26.62
N LYS A 173 -25.22 -22.49 -27.84
CA LYS A 173 -25.99 -21.48 -28.61
C LYS A 173 -27.37 -21.24 -28.02
N SER A 174 -28.15 -22.31 -27.74
CA SER A 174 -29.50 -22.22 -27.22
C SER A 174 -29.54 -21.85 -25.73
N PHE A 175 -28.77 -22.55 -24.91
CA PHE A 175 -28.61 -22.36 -23.49
C PHE A 175 -29.93 -22.26 -22.70
N GLU A 176 -30.87 -23.16 -23.08
CA GLU A 176 -32.21 -23.17 -22.50
C GLU A 176 -32.44 -24.42 -21.64
N GLY A 177 -33.30 -24.30 -20.62
CA GLY A 177 -33.79 -25.42 -19.82
C GLY A 177 -32.67 -26.34 -19.27
N ASN A 178 -32.48 -27.50 -19.91
CA ASN A 178 -31.53 -28.54 -19.49
C ASN A 178 -30.12 -28.37 -20.07
N ASP A 179 -29.88 -27.38 -20.93
CA ASP A 179 -28.61 -27.24 -21.62
C ASP A 179 -27.46 -27.03 -20.69
N LEU A 180 -27.64 -26.17 -19.69
CA LEU A 180 -26.63 -25.91 -18.64
C LEU A 180 -26.28 -27.22 -17.90
N ARG A 181 -27.28 -28.01 -17.50
CA ARG A 181 -27.05 -29.29 -16.81
C ARG A 181 -26.27 -30.28 -17.67
N PHE A 182 -26.55 -30.31 -18.97
CA PHE A 182 -25.77 -31.14 -19.89
C PHE A 182 -24.33 -30.63 -20.02
N LEU A 183 -24.14 -29.32 -20.24
CA LEU A 183 -22.81 -28.73 -20.37
C LEU A 183 -21.96 -28.92 -19.10
N ASP A 184 -22.57 -28.77 -17.93
CA ASP A 184 -21.93 -29.08 -16.65
C ASP A 184 -21.55 -30.57 -16.53
N SER A 185 -22.42 -31.50 -16.98
CA SER A 185 -22.15 -32.93 -16.87
C SER A 185 -20.95 -33.39 -17.70
N VAL A 186 -20.66 -32.70 -18.80
CA VAL A 186 -19.50 -32.98 -19.68
C VAL A 186 -18.34 -32.00 -19.43
N GLY A 187 -18.54 -31.03 -18.55
CA GLY A 187 -17.60 -29.93 -18.26
C GLY A 187 -16.22 -30.37 -17.81
N VAL A 188 -16.10 -31.54 -17.16
CA VAL A 188 -14.81 -32.17 -16.79
C VAL A 188 -13.89 -32.47 -17.97
N GLN A 189 -14.44 -32.52 -19.18
CA GLN A 189 -13.70 -32.74 -20.42
C GLN A 189 -13.28 -31.45 -21.13
N PHE A 190 -13.77 -30.29 -20.64
CA PHE A 190 -13.40 -28.99 -21.17
C PHE A 190 -12.08 -28.53 -20.56
N LYS A 191 -11.28 -27.83 -21.33
CA LYS A 191 -10.06 -27.23 -20.82
C LYS A 191 -10.36 -25.97 -20.00
N LYS A 192 -11.32 -25.17 -20.54
CA LYS A 192 -11.82 -23.95 -19.88
C LYS A 192 -13.32 -23.82 -20.14
N LEU A 193 -14.02 -23.19 -19.23
CA LEU A 193 -15.44 -22.84 -19.40
C LEU A 193 -15.82 -21.55 -18.67
N HIS A 194 -16.76 -20.84 -19.25
CA HIS A 194 -17.42 -19.68 -18.64
C HIS A 194 -18.88 -19.67 -19.08
N PHE A 195 -19.81 -19.84 -18.12
CA PHE A 195 -21.25 -19.92 -18.40
C PHE A 195 -22.05 -18.76 -17.80
N ASN A 196 -21.43 -17.93 -16.99
CA ASN A 196 -22.14 -16.79 -16.42
C ASN A 196 -22.14 -15.59 -17.38
N ASP A 197 -23.14 -15.58 -18.25
CA ASP A 197 -23.34 -14.56 -19.28
C ASP A 197 -24.00 -13.26 -18.78
N SER A 198 -24.23 -13.13 -17.48
CA SER A 198 -24.62 -11.85 -16.87
C SER A 198 -23.43 -11.02 -16.40
N LEU A 199 -22.23 -11.60 -16.39
CA LEU A 199 -21.02 -10.86 -16.05
C LEU A 199 -20.42 -10.16 -17.26
N TRP A 200 -20.07 -8.90 -17.07
CA TRP A 200 -19.29 -8.14 -18.04
C TRP A 200 -17.80 -8.46 -17.95
N VAL A 201 -17.20 -8.83 -19.06
CA VAL A 201 -15.79 -9.21 -19.16
C VAL A 201 -15.09 -8.22 -20.11
N PRO A 202 -13.95 -7.61 -19.74
CA PRO A 202 -13.23 -6.70 -20.61
C PRO A 202 -12.61 -7.43 -21.80
N LEU A 203 -12.53 -6.76 -22.95
CA LEU A 203 -11.95 -7.29 -24.18
C LEU A 203 -10.55 -7.84 -23.96
N SER A 204 -9.73 -7.13 -23.20
CA SER A 204 -8.37 -7.55 -22.84
C SER A 204 -8.34 -8.95 -22.25
N ARG A 205 -9.30 -9.28 -21.38
CA ARG A 205 -9.42 -10.62 -20.78
C ARG A 205 -9.90 -11.68 -21.79
N VAL A 206 -10.82 -11.29 -22.69
CA VAL A 206 -11.33 -12.23 -23.72
C VAL A 206 -10.22 -12.60 -24.69
N VAL A 207 -9.40 -11.64 -25.11
CA VAL A 207 -8.25 -11.89 -26.01
C VAL A 207 -7.18 -12.74 -25.32
N GLU A 208 -6.96 -12.55 -24.02
CA GLU A 208 -6.02 -13.38 -23.24
C GLU A 208 -6.48 -14.85 -23.15
N GLU A 209 -7.79 -15.09 -23.04
CA GLU A 209 -8.35 -16.44 -22.87
C GLU A 209 -8.59 -17.16 -24.21
N ILE A 210 -8.88 -16.46 -25.29
CA ILE A 210 -9.16 -16.99 -26.62
C ILE A 210 -8.01 -16.66 -27.57
N HIS A 211 -6.93 -17.43 -27.52
CA HIS A 211 -5.66 -17.12 -28.20
C HIS A 211 -5.76 -16.75 -29.69
N PRO A 212 -6.65 -17.40 -30.54
CA PRO A 212 -6.81 -16.98 -31.92
C PRO A 212 -7.51 -15.62 -32.12
N LEU A 213 -8.11 -15.07 -31.06
CA LEU A 213 -8.71 -13.74 -31.08
C LEU A 213 -7.63 -12.68 -30.78
N THR A 214 -7.63 -11.62 -31.55
CA THR A 214 -6.69 -10.49 -31.42
C THR A 214 -7.44 -9.17 -31.46
N TYR A 215 -6.80 -8.10 -31.05
CA TYR A 215 -7.37 -6.74 -31.19
C TYR A 215 -7.58 -6.32 -32.64
N GLU A 216 -6.92 -6.96 -33.61
CA GLU A 216 -7.07 -6.69 -35.04
C GLU A 216 -8.30 -7.35 -35.66
N ASN A 217 -8.64 -8.58 -35.18
CA ASN A 217 -9.74 -9.35 -35.74
C ASN A 217 -11.00 -9.39 -34.85
N GLU A 218 -10.99 -8.77 -33.68
CA GLU A 218 -12.08 -8.85 -32.70
C GLU A 218 -13.41 -8.35 -33.25
N SER A 219 -13.39 -7.34 -34.12
CA SER A 219 -14.59 -6.75 -34.73
C SER A 219 -15.36 -7.70 -35.65
N ASP A 220 -14.71 -8.77 -36.15
CA ASP A 220 -15.35 -9.78 -36.98
C ASP A 220 -16.13 -10.79 -36.15
N TYR A 221 -15.72 -11.05 -34.93
CA TYR A 221 -16.24 -12.09 -34.06
C TYR A 221 -17.09 -11.56 -32.88
N LEU A 222 -16.77 -10.39 -32.34
CA LEU A 222 -17.37 -9.89 -31.11
C LEU A 222 -18.54 -8.92 -31.40
N LYS A 223 -19.61 -9.43 -32.01
CA LYS A 223 -20.86 -8.70 -32.23
C LYS A 223 -21.97 -9.25 -31.32
N LYS A 224 -22.88 -8.41 -30.90
CA LYS A 224 -24.04 -8.79 -30.11
C LYS A 224 -24.79 -9.98 -30.70
N SER A 225 -25.11 -10.96 -29.90
CA SER A 225 -25.81 -12.18 -30.25
C SER A 225 -25.06 -13.09 -31.24
N GLN A 226 -23.79 -12.84 -31.55
CA GLN A 226 -22.99 -13.67 -32.44
C GLN A 226 -22.49 -14.94 -31.74
N PHE A 227 -22.45 -16.02 -32.48
CA PHE A 227 -21.69 -17.24 -32.13
C PHE A 227 -20.52 -17.36 -33.08
N PHE A 228 -19.34 -17.69 -32.53
CA PHE A 228 -18.18 -18.03 -33.36
C PHE A 228 -17.44 -19.22 -32.78
N GLN A 229 -16.67 -19.85 -33.65
CA GLN A 229 -15.75 -20.93 -33.37
C GLN A 229 -14.38 -20.55 -33.93
N LEU A 230 -13.36 -20.62 -33.09
CA LEU A 230 -11.96 -20.45 -33.48
C LEU A 230 -11.18 -21.69 -33.04
N GLU A 231 -10.05 -21.92 -33.66
CA GLU A 231 -9.21 -23.08 -33.33
C GLU A 231 -7.73 -22.70 -33.50
N ASP A 232 -6.89 -23.29 -32.66
CA ASP A 232 -5.44 -23.16 -32.73
C ASP A 232 -4.76 -24.53 -32.47
N SER A 233 -3.46 -24.55 -32.19
CA SER A 233 -2.73 -25.77 -31.86
C SER A 233 -3.21 -26.44 -30.58
N THR A 234 -3.82 -25.67 -29.65
CA THR A 234 -4.21 -26.13 -28.31
C THR A 234 -5.62 -26.71 -28.27
N GLY A 235 -6.59 -26.13 -28.98
CA GLY A 235 -7.99 -26.57 -28.91
C GLY A 235 -8.92 -25.82 -29.83
N VAL A 236 -10.22 -26.02 -29.58
CA VAL A 236 -11.34 -25.37 -30.25
C VAL A 236 -12.05 -24.47 -29.21
N TYR A 237 -12.24 -23.21 -29.57
CA TYR A 237 -12.87 -22.18 -28.77
C TYR A 237 -14.28 -21.94 -29.30
N LEU A 238 -15.27 -22.28 -28.47
CA LEU A 238 -16.69 -22.09 -28.79
C LEU A 238 -17.19 -20.90 -27.95
N THR A 239 -17.65 -19.84 -28.60
CA THR A 239 -18.05 -18.63 -27.92
C THR A 239 -19.39 -18.11 -28.41
N LYS A 240 -20.30 -17.81 -27.48
CA LYS A 240 -21.55 -17.11 -27.73
C LYS A 240 -21.49 -15.74 -27.04
N VAL A 241 -21.40 -14.70 -27.86
CA VAL A 241 -21.53 -13.30 -27.38
C VAL A 241 -23.01 -13.03 -27.12
N VAL A 242 -23.32 -12.51 -25.96
CA VAL A 242 -24.68 -12.15 -25.53
C VAL A 242 -24.90 -10.65 -25.72
N ASP A 243 -24.03 -9.84 -25.19
CA ASP A 243 -24.08 -8.39 -25.32
C ASP A 243 -22.67 -7.78 -25.43
N VAL A 244 -22.60 -6.54 -25.95
CA VAL A 244 -21.37 -5.80 -26.18
C VAL A 244 -21.62 -4.33 -25.86
N LEU A 245 -20.68 -3.69 -25.16
CA LEU A 245 -20.61 -2.25 -24.98
C LEU A 245 -19.25 -1.76 -25.46
N GLU A 246 -19.26 -0.64 -26.16
CA GLU A 246 -18.08 -0.06 -26.80
C GLU A 246 -17.33 0.89 -25.87
N PRO A 247 -16.06 1.23 -26.15
CA PRO A 247 -15.36 2.29 -25.46
C PRO A 247 -16.17 3.61 -25.53
N ASN A 248 -16.17 4.36 -24.43
CA ASN A 248 -16.95 5.58 -24.19
C ASN A 248 -18.46 5.39 -23.94
N ASP A 249 -18.99 4.18 -23.99
CA ASP A 249 -20.32 3.90 -23.43
C ASP A 249 -20.31 4.08 -21.91
N VAL A 250 -21.50 4.33 -21.33
CA VAL A 250 -21.66 4.35 -19.87
C VAL A 250 -21.50 2.94 -19.33
N ALA A 251 -20.57 2.76 -18.42
CA ALA A 251 -20.34 1.46 -17.80
C ALA A 251 -21.56 1.01 -16.98
N PRO A 252 -22.04 -0.23 -17.13
CA PRO A 252 -23.13 -0.77 -16.32
C PRO A 252 -22.78 -0.81 -14.84
N LEU A 253 -23.78 -0.61 -13.97
CA LEU A 253 -23.56 -0.63 -12.52
C LEU A 253 -22.88 -1.93 -12.07
N ASP A 254 -23.34 -3.08 -12.56
CA ASP A 254 -22.81 -4.37 -12.15
C ASP A 254 -21.32 -4.56 -12.52
N TYR A 255 -20.87 -3.89 -13.58
CA TYR A 255 -19.45 -3.88 -13.96
C TYR A 255 -18.60 -3.01 -13.05
N ILE A 256 -19.11 -1.82 -12.70
CA ILE A 256 -18.34 -0.81 -11.95
C ILE A 256 -18.69 -0.77 -10.46
N GLU A 257 -19.60 -1.62 -9.97
CA GLU A 257 -19.97 -1.65 -8.55
C GLU A 257 -18.75 -1.70 -7.60
N PRO A 258 -17.72 -2.55 -7.83
CA PRO A 258 -16.53 -2.56 -7.00
C PRO A 258 -15.82 -1.19 -6.96
N THR A 259 -15.75 -0.52 -8.11
CA THR A 259 -15.13 0.80 -8.23
C THR A 259 -15.92 1.86 -7.49
N ILE A 260 -17.25 1.88 -7.65
CA ILE A 260 -18.15 2.83 -6.94
C ILE A 260 -18.04 2.62 -5.43
N ARG A 261 -18.05 1.37 -4.98
CA ARG A 261 -17.88 1.02 -3.56
C ARG A 261 -16.59 1.60 -3.00
N GLN A 262 -15.50 1.45 -3.72
CA GLN A 262 -14.20 2.01 -3.34
C GLN A 262 -14.22 3.55 -3.30
N VAL A 263 -14.86 4.20 -4.29
CA VAL A 263 -15.01 5.66 -4.32
C VAL A 263 -15.80 6.17 -3.12
N LEU A 264 -16.91 5.52 -2.78
CA LEU A 264 -17.73 5.89 -1.63
C LEU A 264 -16.97 5.73 -0.30
N LEU A 265 -16.26 4.63 -0.13
CA LEU A 265 -15.42 4.40 1.05
C LEU A 265 -14.30 5.44 1.15
N ASN A 266 -13.65 5.77 0.04
CA ASN A 266 -12.63 6.81 0.03
C ASN A 266 -13.21 8.20 0.35
N ARG A 267 -14.41 8.53 -0.16
CA ARG A 267 -15.11 9.79 0.21
C ARG A 267 -15.43 9.85 1.71
N ARG A 268 -15.89 8.76 2.32
CA ARG A 268 -16.13 8.66 3.78
C ARG A 268 -14.83 8.88 4.55
N LYS A 269 -13.75 8.17 4.15
CA LYS A 269 -12.42 8.32 4.73
C LYS A 269 -11.93 9.77 4.70
N MET A 270 -12.02 10.42 3.55
CA MET A 270 -11.59 11.82 3.39
C MET A 270 -12.45 12.79 4.20
N LYS A 271 -13.76 12.55 4.28
CA LYS A 271 -14.67 13.37 5.10
C LYS A 271 -14.31 13.26 6.59
N TYR A 272 -14.07 12.05 7.06
CA TYR A 272 -13.65 11.80 8.45
C TYR A 272 -12.33 12.50 8.78
N LEU A 273 -11.31 12.35 7.93
CA LEU A 273 -10.01 12.97 8.17
C LEU A 273 -10.10 14.50 8.19
N ARG A 274 -10.91 15.10 7.32
CA ARG A 274 -11.15 16.55 7.34
C ARG A 274 -11.86 17.01 8.62
N SER A 275 -12.86 16.24 9.08
CA SER A 275 -13.54 16.55 10.35
C SER A 275 -12.55 16.46 11.51
N LEU A 276 -11.74 15.39 11.56
CA LEU A 276 -10.70 15.24 12.59
C LEU A 276 -9.71 16.39 12.61
N GLU A 277 -9.22 16.82 11.46
CA GLU A 277 -8.28 17.95 11.36
C GLU A 277 -8.92 19.26 11.84
N ALA A 278 -10.19 19.49 11.51
CA ALA A 278 -10.92 20.66 11.98
C ALA A 278 -11.13 20.62 13.50
N ASP A 279 -11.55 19.47 14.03
CA ASP A 279 -11.79 19.28 15.46
C ASP A 279 -10.50 19.50 16.28
N LEU A 280 -9.36 18.98 15.79
CA LEU A 280 -8.04 19.19 16.40
C LEU A 280 -7.63 20.67 16.42
N MET A 281 -7.86 21.40 15.33
CA MET A 281 -7.54 22.83 15.26
C MET A 281 -8.43 23.66 16.17
N ASP A 282 -9.72 23.34 16.25
CA ASP A 282 -10.68 24.00 17.13
C ASP A 282 -10.33 23.74 18.62
N GLU A 283 -9.94 22.50 18.96
CA GLU A 283 -9.50 22.13 20.30
C GLU A 283 -8.22 22.88 20.69
N ALA A 284 -7.18 22.82 19.84
CA ALA A 284 -5.90 23.51 20.10
C ALA A 284 -6.07 25.03 20.25
N THR A 285 -6.98 25.63 19.46
CA THR A 285 -7.28 27.05 19.55
C THR A 285 -7.97 27.39 20.90
N ARG A 286 -8.94 26.57 21.28
CA ARG A 286 -9.69 26.76 22.56
C ARG A 286 -8.79 26.57 23.78
N GLU A 287 -7.87 25.61 23.74
CA GLU A 287 -6.93 25.30 24.82
C GLU A 287 -5.69 26.18 24.80
N LYS A 288 -5.59 27.09 23.81
CA LYS A 288 -4.42 27.98 23.60
C LYS A 288 -3.11 27.23 23.34
N GLU A 289 -3.20 26.07 22.76
CA GLU A 289 -2.04 25.30 22.26
C GLU A 289 -1.59 25.75 20.87
N PHE A 290 -2.45 26.48 20.14
CA PHE A 290 -2.16 27.06 18.83
C PHE A 290 -2.27 28.60 18.90
N GLU A 291 -1.17 29.28 18.58
CA GLU A 291 -1.10 30.74 18.48
C GLU A 291 -0.36 31.15 17.20
N VAL A 292 -0.87 32.18 16.54
CA VAL A 292 -0.20 32.78 15.37
C VAL A 292 0.47 34.09 15.82
N TYR A 293 1.77 34.18 15.62
CA TYR A 293 2.53 35.39 15.87
C TYR A 293 2.70 36.16 14.56
N GLU A 294 2.07 37.33 14.46
CA GLU A 294 2.30 38.22 13.30
C GLU A 294 3.70 38.84 13.43
N ASN A 295 4.55 38.63 12.43
CA ASN A 295 5.83 39.35 12.31
C ASN A 295 5.50 40.77 11.84
N ASN A 296 5.56 41.74 12.79
CA ASN A 296 5.54 43.15 12.47
C ASN A 296 6.90 43.63 11.95
#